data_34ceb966065bc79faf24eb08b16443bb
#
_entry.id   34ceb966065bc79faf24eb08b16443bb
#
_cell.length_a   1.000
_cell.length_b   1.000
_cell.length_c   1.000
_cell.angle_alpha   90.00
_cell.angle_beta   90.00
_cell.angle_gamma   90.00
#
_symmetry.space_group_name_H-M   'P 1'
#
loop_
_entity.id
_entity.type
_entity.pdbx_description
1 polymer ?
#
loop_
_entity_poly.entity_id
_entity_poly.type
_entity_poly.pdbx_seq_one_letter_code
_entity_poly.pdbx_strand_id
1 'polypeptide(L)'
;YEAESTGKTAGVSANITLEPLAGLNIGYVAGLDFTLSEGNQFTPGTSYSETHSGIPEIERGIFQKFKNTLANFSSNLRVTYNHTFAKVHDLTIGVNMDYYRMNSDNALLRGYGVGNLNSAAAINQSLHGSRQPYVSAPRDRSAQLGTGVVLGYTYNSIYDFYGTFKSDASSVLPKEKRWNNAWAMGIGWSPTNYSWLHDNKVLTMLKFKASYGITANLNGVSISNTVGSFR
;
A
#
# COMPACT_ATOMS: atom_id res chain seq x y z
N TYR A 1 -24.80 10.89 22.46
CA TYR A 1 -24.04 10.44 21.27
C TYR A 1 -24.16 8.92 21.14
N GLU A 2 -24.62 8.47 20.00
CA GLU A 2 -24.70 7.07 19.64
C GLU A 2 -23.92 6.86 18.36
N ALA A 3 -23.12 5.80 18.29
CA ALA A 3 -22.41 5.42 17.08
C ALA A 3 -22.46 3.88 16.92
N GLU A 4 -22.84 3.46 15.76
CA GLU A 4 -22.85 2.05 15.37
C GLU A 4 -22.09 1.89 14.06
N SER A 5 -21.21 0.92 13.99
CA SER A 5 -20.53 0.59 12.75
C SER A 5 -20.32 -0.90 12.59
N THR A 6 -20.44 -1.36 11.37
CA THR A 6 -20.20 -2.75 10.98
C THR A 6 -19.15 -2.78 9.88
N GLY A 7 -18.14 -3.63 10.07
CA GLY A 7 -17.10 -3.91 9.08
C GLY A 7 -17.20 -5.36 8.59
N LYS A 8 -17.15 -5.56 7.28
CA LYS A 8 -17.09 -6.88 6.64
C LYS A 8 -15.91 -6.92 5.71
N THR A 9 -15.05 -7.92 5.87
CA THR A 9 -13.88 -8.10 5.02
C THR A 9 -13.90 -9.52 4.45
N ALA A 10 -13.62 -9.63 3.16
CA ALA A 10 -13.45 -10.88 2.46
C ALA A 10 -12.20 -10.79 1.60
N GLY A 11 -11.40 -11.84 1.57
CA GLY A 11 -10.19 -11.90 0.75
C GLY A 11 -10.01 -13.29 0.16
N VAL A 12 -9.44 -13.33 -1.03
CA VAL A 12 -9.01 -14.56 -1.69
C VAL A 12 -7.63 -14.33 -2.29
N SER A 13 -6.76 -15.32 -2.13
CA SER A 13 -5.43 -15.29 -2.74
C SER A 13 -5.09 -16.63 -3.37
N ALA A 14 -4.30 -16.58 -4.44
CA ALA A 14 -3.72 -17.73 -5.10
C ALA A 14 -2.21 -17.59 -5.14
N ASN A 15 -1.51 -18.69 -4.88
CA ASN A 15 -0.06 -18.77 -4.98
C ASN A 15 0.31 -19.97 -5.86
N ILE A 16 1.11 -19.71 -6.89
CA ILE A 16 1.61 -20.72 -7.82
C ILE A 16 3.13 -20.64 -7.83
N THR A 17 3.78 -21.76 -7.62
CA THR A 17 5.24 -21.88 -7.72
C THR A 17 5.57 -22.99 -8.68
N LEU A 18 6.43 -22.71 -9.64
CA LEU A 18 6.88 -23.63 -10.67
C LEU A 18 8.41 -23.67 -10.72
N GLU A 19 8.96 -24.84 -10.88
CA GLU A 19 10.38 -25.06 -11.16
C GLU A 19 10.51 -25.89 -12.46
N PRO A 20 10.36 -25.24 -13.65
CA PRO A 20 10.35 -25.95 -14.92
C PRO A 20 11.71 -26.59 -15.31
N LEU A 21 12.79 -26.07 -14.74
CA LEU A 21 14.14 -26.65 -14.85
C LEU A 21 14.94 -26.29 -13.61
N ALA A 22 15.98 -27.06 -13.33
CA ALA A 22 16.83 -26.89 -12.17
C ALA A 22 17.36 -25.46 -12.06
N GLY A 23 17.10 -24.82 -10.93
CA GLY A 23 17.51 -23.47 -10.63
C GLY A 23 16.60 -22.36 -11.18
N LEU A 24 15.60 -22.65 -12.03
CA LEU A 24 14.61 -21.66 -12.49
C LEU A 24 13.33 -21.77 -11.68
N ASN A 25 13.09 -20.77 -10.82
CA ASN A 25 11.90 -20.69 -10.00
C ASN A 25 11.00 -19.55 -10.51
N ILE A 26 9.74 -19.88 -10.76
CA ILE A 26 8.70 -18.92 -11.15
C ILE A 26 7.63 -18.95 -10.07
N GLY A 27 7.48 -17.84 -9.38
CA GLY A 27 6.43 -17.63 -8.37
C GLY A 27 5.44 -16.58 -8.81
N TYR A 28 4.16 -16.88 -8.71
CA TYR A 28 3.09 -15.94 -8.95
C TYR A 28 2.11 -15.95 -7.80
N VAL A 29 1.86 -14.77 -7.24
CA VAL A 29 0.87 -14.56 -6.19
C VAL A 29 -0.12 -13.53 -6.67
N ALA A 30 -1.41 -13.80 -6.53
CA ALA A 30 -2.46 -12.82 -6.77
C ALA A 30 -3.46 -12.82 -5.62
N GLY A 31 -3.97 -11.65 -5.24
CA GLY A 31 -4.93 -11.48 -4.18
C GLY A 31 -5.99 -10.45 -4.53
N LEU A 32 -7.21 -10.71 -4.04
CA LEU A 32 -8.34 -9.80 -4.07
C LEU A 32 -8.83 -9.63 -2.64
N ASP A 33 -8.89 -8.39 -2.16
CA ASP A 33 -9.44 -8.05 -0.86
C ASP A 33 -10.59 -7.06 -1.05
N PHE A 34 -11.69 -7.34 -0.35
CA PHE A 34 -12.86 -6.49 -0.32
C PHE A 34 -13.22 -6.16 1.11
N THR A 35 -13.38 -4.87 1.40
CA THR A 35 -13.83 -4.39 2.70
C THR A 35 -15.03 -3.48 2.52
N LEU A 36 -16.10 -3.77 3.25
CA LEU A 36 -17.27 -2.92 3.40
C LEU A 36 -17.33 -2.44 4.85
N SER A 37 -17.37 -1.13 5.06
CA SER A 37 -17.61 -0.52 6.37
C SER A 37 -18.78 0.42 6.26
N GLU A 38 -19.79 0.23 7.09
CA GLU A 38 -20.99 1.06 7.12
C GLU A 38 -21.42 1.33 8.54
N GLY A 39 -22.02 2.48 8.78
CA GLY A 39 -22.49 2.82 10.11
C GLY A 39 -23.26 4.14 10.17
N ASN A 40 -23.77 4.38 11.34
CA ASN A 40 -24.51 5.57 11.69
C ASN A 40 -23.85 6.26 12.89
N GLN A 41 -23.94 7.57 12.90
CA GLN A 41 -23.63 8.40 14.08
C GLN A 41 -24.80 9.32 14.34
N PHE A 42 -25.22 9.39 15.59
CA PHE A 42 -26.34 10.19 16.00
C PHE A 42 -25.98 11.03 17.22
N THR A 43 -26.25 12.32 17.15
CA THR A 43 -26.14 13.26 18.27
C THR A 43 -27.53 13.82 18.54
N PRO A 44 -28.17 13.52 19.69
CA PRO A 44 -29.49 14.06 20.04
C PRO A 44 -29.48 15.58 20.13
N GLY A 45 -30.58 16.19 19.76
CA GLY A 45 -30.78 17.65 19.90
C GLY A 45 -30.72 18.16 21.34
N THR A 46 -30.94 17.27 22.31
CA THR A 46 -30.81 17.53 23.74
C THR A 46 -29.39 17.40 24.27
N SER A 47 -28.43 17.01 23.42
CA SER A 47 -27.02 16.87 23.83
C SER A 47 -26.45 18.24 24.28
N TYR A 48 -25.48 18.23 25.17
CA TYR A 48 -24.81 19.42 25.66
C TYR A 48 -24.26 20.29 24.54
N SER A 49 -23.62 19.67 23.53
CA SER A 49 -23.07 20.38 22.37
C SER A 49 -24.13 21.11 21.54
N GLU A 50 -25.32 20.52 21.41
CA GLU A 50 -26.41 21.09 20.61
C GLU A 50 -27.18 22.19 21.39
N THR A 51 -27.28 22.06 22.73
CA THR A 51 -28.02 22.99 23.56
C THR A 51 -27.24 24.22 23.99
N HIS A 52 -25.89 24.10 24.11
CA HIS A 52 -25.03 25.21 24.62
C HIS A 52 -24.25 25.94 23.49
N SER A 53 -24.41 25.57 22.24
CA SER A 53 -23.70 26.18 21.11
C SER A 53 -24.46 27.31 20.39
N GLY A 54 -25.58 27.79 20.98
CA GLY A 54 -26.41 28.83 20.38
C GLY A 54 -27.21 28.37 19.14
N ILE A 55 -27.31 27.06 18.90
CA ILE A 55 -28.03 26.50 17.78
C ILE A 55 -29.53 26.56 18.02
N PRO A 56 -30.34 27.11 17.07
CA PRO A 56 -31.80 27.11 17.16
C PRO A 56 -32.35 25.68 17.33
N GLU A 57 -33.40 25.55 18.10
CA GLU A 57 -33.98 24.23 18.43
C GLU A 57 -34.35 23.42 17.19
N ILE A 58 -34.89 24.06 16.15
CA ILE A 58 -35.26 23.44 14.88
C ILE A 58 -34.05 22.85 14.11
N GLU A 59 -32.84 23.32 14.42
CA GLU A 59 -31.59 22.85 13.75
C GLU A 59 -30.83 21.83 14.60
N ARG A 60 -31.27 21.54 15.83
CA ARG A 60 -30.59 20.64 16.74
C ARG A 60 -30.74 19.18 16.36
N GLY A 61 -29.72 18.43 16.72
CA GLY A 61 -29.59 16.99 16.41
C GLY A 61 -28.91 16.76 15.08
N ILE A 62 -27.97 15.82 15.09
CA ILE A 62 -27.17 15.44 13.93
C ILE A 62 -27.36 13.96 13.67
N PHE A 63 -27.67 13.62 12.43
CA PHE A 63 -27.64 12.26 11.93
C PHE A 63 -26.62 12.16 10.81
N GLN A 64 -25.74 11.16 10.91
CA GLN A 64 -24.75 10.87 9.88
C GLN A 64 -24.78 9.38 9.55
N LYS A 65 -24.80 9.06 8.25
CA LYS A 65 -24.67 7.71 7.76
C LYS A 65 -23.50 7.65 6.79
N PHE A 66 -22.65 6.65 6.97
CA PHE A 66 -21.52 6.43 6.06
C PHE A 66 -21.50 5.00 5.53
N LYS A 67 -20.94 4.87 4.34
CA LYS A 67 -20.65 3.59 3.72
C LYS A 67 -19.34 3.73 2.95
N ASN A 68 -18.36 2.90 3.30
CA ASN A 68 -17.06 2.86 2.65
C ASN A 68 -16.86 1.47 2.06
N THR A 69 -16.53 1.41 0.80
CA THR A 69 -16.22 0.17 0.09
C THR A 69 -14.80 0.28 -0.43
N LEU A 70 -13.96 -0.69 -0.09
CA LEU A 70 -12.58 -0.78 -0.55
C LEU A 70 -12.39 -2.12 -1.24
N ALA A 71 -11.93 -2.08 -2.49
CA ALA A 71 -11.56 -3.26 -3.25
C ALA A 71 -10.10 -3.13 -3.71
N ASN A 72 -9.26 -4.07 -3.28
CA ASN A 72 -7.85 -4.12 -3.61
C ASN A 72 -7.57 -5.35 -4.47
N PHE A 73 -6.79 -5.17 -5.51
CA PHE A 73 -6.18 -6.25 -6.26
C PHE A 73 -4.66 -6.13 -6.15
N SER A 74 -4.00 -7.20 -5.80
CA SER A 74 -2.55 -7.31 -5.77
C SER A 74 -2.08 -8.49 -6.62
N SER A 75 -0.97 -8.32 -7.30
CA SER A 75 -0.34 -9.37 -8.10
C SER A 75 1.18 -9.21 -8.05
N ASN A 76 1.88 -10.29 -7.77
CA ASN A 76 3.34 -10.35 -7.74
C ASN A 76 3.81 -11.53 -8.60
N LEU A 77 4.63 -11.24 -9.59
CA LEU A 77 5.35 -12.23 -10.39
C LEU A 77 6.84 -12.14 -10.04
N ARG A 78 7.43 -13.27 -9.70
CA ARG A 78 8.86 -13.39 -9.45
C ARG A 78 9.43 -14.53 -10.27
N VAL A 79 10.47 -14.25 -11.04
CA VAL A 79 11.25 -15.25 -11.77
C VAL A 79 12.67 -15.17 -11.27
N THR A 80 13.22 -16.27 -10.80
CA THR A 80 14.58 -16.33 -10.27
C THR A 80 15.30 -17.52 -10.90
N TYR A 81 16.46 -17.27 -11.45
CA TYR A 81 17.35 -18.30 -11.95
C TYR A 81 18.64 -18.29 -11.14
N ASN A 82 18.98 -19.47 -10.59
CA ASN A 82 20.21 -19.71 -9.84
C ASN A 82 20.99 -20.82 -10.53
N HIS A 83 22.25 -20.57 -10.79
CA HIS A 83 23.10 -21.58 -11.42
C HIS A 83 24.54 -21.48 -10.91
N THR A 84 25.09 -22.61 -10.52
CA THR A 84 26.50 -22.74 -10.16
C THR A 84 27.26 -23.42 -11.28
N PHE A 85 28.22 -22.75 -11.88
CA PHE A 85 29.07 -23.31 -12.92
C PHE A 85 30.54 -23.39 -12.47
N ALA A 86 31.25 -24.36 -12.98
CA ALA A 86 32.63 -24.69 -12.58
C ALA A 86 32.83 -24.85 -11.06
N LYS A 87 31.77 -25.10 -10.27
CA LYS A 87 31.76 -25.28 -8.82
C LYS A 87 32.21 -24.06 -8.00
N VAL A 88 32.59 -22.96 -8.64
CA VAL A 88 33.11 -21.74 -7.98
C VAL A 88 32.39 -20.43 -8.40
N HIS A 89 31.53 -20.53 -9.40
CA HIS A 89 30.79 -19.37 -9.89
C HIS A 89 29.30 -19.54 -9.60
N ASP A 90 28.76 -18.79 -8.68
CA ASP A 90 27.34 -18.77 -8.37
C ASP A 90 26.70 -17.53 -8.99
N LEU A 91 25.74 -17.76 -9.89
CA LEU A 91 24.97 -16.71 -10.56
C LEU A 91 23.53 -16.75 -10.10
N THR A 92 23.01 -15.61 -9.73
CA THR A 92 21.58 -15.38 -9.44
C THR A 92 21.07 -14.27 -10.34
N ILE A 93 20.02 -14.52 -11.08
CA ILE A 93 19.28 -13.52 -11.85
C ILE A 93 17.83 -13.56 -11.39
N GLY A 94 17.29 -12.43 -10.96
CA GLY A 94 15.92 -12.30 -10.54
C GLY A 94 15.21 -11.20 -11.31
N VAL A 95 13.97 -11.44 -11.70
CA VAL A 95 13.06 -10.44 -12.24
C VAL A 95 11.79 -10.49 -11.41
N ASN A 96 11.29 -9.33 -11.01
CA ASN A 96 10.01 -9.21 -10.32
C ASN A 96 9.12 -8.16 -10.98
N MET A 97 7.83 -8.39 -10.89
CA MET A 97 6.79 -7.46 -11.32
C MET A 97 5.69 -7.45 -10.27
N ASP A 98 5.42 -6.28 -9.73
CA ASP A 98 4.40 -6.02 -8.72
C ASP A 98 3.32 -5.15 -9.34
N TYR A 99 2.06 -5.55 -9.23
CA TYR A 99 0.93 -4.74 -9.60
C TYR A 99 -0.04 -4.64 -8.44
N TYR A 100 -0.44 -3.43 -8.12
CA TYR A 100 -1.43 -3.13 -7.09
C TYR A 100 -2.48 -2.17 -7.64
N ARG A 101 -3.75 -2.45 -7.38
CA ARG A 101 -4.86 -1.56 -7.72
C ARG A 101 -5.80 -1.45 -6.53
N MET A 102 -6.14 -0.22 -6.20
CA MET A 102 -7.12 0.13 -5.16
C MET A 102 -8.30 0.87 -5.79
N ASN A 103 -9.50 0.46 -5.43
CA ASN A 103 -10.73 1.19 -5.69
C ASN A 103 -11.42 1.45 -4.35
N SER A 104 -11.67 2.71 -4.04
CA SER A 104 -12.35 3.16 -2.82
C SER A 104 -13.57 3.98 -3.21
N ASP A 105 -14.74 3.51 -2.83
CA ASP A 105 -15.99 4.24 -2.99
C ASP A 105 -16.50 4.59 -1.59
N ASN A 106 -16.63 5.88 -1.31
CA ASN A 106 -17.10 6.38 -0.04
C ASN A 106 -18.42 7.10 -0.23
N ALA A 107 -19.34 6.93 0.69
CA ALA A 107 -20.60 7.67 0.72
C ALA A 107 -20.83 8.18 2.15
N LEU A 108 -21.18 9.43 2.26
CA LEU A 108 -21.52 10.11 3.51
C LEU A 108 -22.78 10.91 3.29
N LEU A 109 -23.80 10.62 4.10
CA LEU A 109 -24.95 11.47 4.31
C LEU A 109 -24.85 12.12 5.71
N ARG A 110 -24.92 13.42 5.78
CA ARG A 110 -25.04 14.14 7.06
C ARG A 110 -26.25 15.05 7.01
N GLY A 111 -27.10 14.96 8.02
CA GLY A 111 -28.27 15.79 8.16
C GLY A 111 -28.39 16.37 9.55
N TYR A 112 -29.15 17.41 9.68
CA TYR A 112 -29.35 18.21 10.89
C TYR A 112 -30.84 18.41 11.16
N GLY A 113 -31.15 18.93 12.34
CA GLY A 113 -32.53 19.18 12.75
C GLY A 113 -33.35 17.92 12.97
N VAL A 114 -32.68 16.81 13.31
CA VAL A 114 -33.35 15.51 13.61
C VAL A 114 -33.93 15.47 15.04
N GLY A 115 -33.66 16.49 15.85
CA GLY A 115 -34.08 16.50 17.23
C GLY A 115 -33.51 15.33 18.01
N ASN A 116 -34.41 14.52 18.59
CA ASN A 116 -34.01 13.31 19.34
C ASN A 116 -34.32 12.00 18.56
N LEU A 117 -34.56 12.09 17.26
CA LEU A 117 -34.87 10.92 16.43
C LEU A 117 -33.63 10.41 15.69
N ASN A 118 -33.16 9.22 16.05
CA ASN A 118 -32.06 8.52 15.38
C ASN A 118 -32.53 7.95 14.03
N SER A 119 -32.85 8.82 13.08
CA SER A 119 -33.36 8.44 11.77
C SER A 119 -33.01 9.44 10.68
N ALA A 120 -32.59 8.94 9.51
CA ALA A 120 -32.40 9.76 8.32
C ALA A 120 -33.68 10.44 7.85
N ALA A 121 -34.84 9.84 8.11
CA ALA A 121 -36.15 10.41 7.73
C ALA A 121 -36.51 11.67 8.54
N ALA A 122 -35.88 11.87 9.70
CA ALA A 122 -36.10 13.04 10.54
C ALA A 122 -35.27 14.28 10.13
N ILE A 123 -34.39 14.15 9.13
CA ILE A 123 -33.54 15.25 8.66
C ILE A 123 -34.40 16.39 8.16
N ASN A 124 -34.24 17.58 8.73
CA ASN A 124 -34.94 18.77 8.30
C ASN A 124 -34.27 19.34 7.02
N GLN A 125 -34.92 19.16 5.91
CA GLN A 125 -34.40 19.59 4.60
C GLN A 125 -34.65 21.08 4.30
N SER A 126 -35.41 21.77 5.14
CA SER A 126 -35.67 23.21 4.99
C SER A 126 -34.58 24.09 5.64
N LEU A 127 -33.57 23.50 6.26
CA LEU A 127 -32.46 24.22 6.84
C LEU A 127 -31.59 24.92 5.81
N HIS A 128 -31.10 26.10 6.15
CA HIS A 128 -30.24 26.92 5.32
C HIS A 128 -28.96 27.30 6.06
N GLY A 129 -27.97 27.85 5.36
CA GLY A 129 -26.73 28.31 5.95
C GLY A 129 -25.74 27.18 6.27
N SER A 130 -25.13 27.24 7.43
CA SER A 130 -24.06 26.31 7.84
C SER A 130 -24.55 24.90 8.18
N ARG A 131 -25.85 24.75 8.43
CA ARG A 131 -26.46 23.49 8.85
C ARG A 131 -27.30 22.81 7.74
N GLN A 132 -26.97 23.05 6.50
CA GLN A 132 -27.62 22.33 5.37
C GLN A 132 -27.26 20.85 5.36
N PRO A 133 -28.24 19.96 5.16
CA PRO A 133 -27.97 18.56 4.88
C PRO A 133 -27.09 18.42 3.63
N TYR A 134 -26.15 17.49 3.63
CA TYR A 134 -25.34 17.23 2.46
C TYR A 134 -25.02 15.75 2.25
N VAL A 135 -24.71 15.41 1.02
CA VAL A 135 -24.23 14.10 0.61
C VAL A 135 -22.87 14.29 -0.05
N SER A 136 -21.93 13.45 0.33
CA SER A 136 -20.63 13.36 -0.30
C SER A 136 -20.38 11.91 -0.73
N ALA A 137 -19.92 11.73 -1.97
CA ALA A 137 -19.67 10.40 -2.53
C ALA A 137 -18.37 10.36 -3.35
N PRO A 138 -17.20 10.63 -2.71
CA PRO A 138 -15.93 10.58 -3.42
C PRO A 138 -15.59 9.15 -3.83
N ARG A 139 -14.92 9.04 -4.99
CA ARG A 139 -14.41 7.78 -5.52
C ARG A 139 -12.95 7.94 -5.82
N ASP A 140 -12.13 7.13 -5.17
CA ASP A 140 -10.69 7.13 -5.34
C ASP A 140 -10.24 5.84 -6.04
N ARG A 141 -9.41 6.00 -7.06
CA ARG A 141 -8.83 4.89 -7.80
C ARG A 141 -7.35 5.12 -7.97
N SER A 142 -6.56 4.14 -7.57
CA SER A 142 -5.12 4.17 -7.77
C SER A 142 -4.61 2.84 -8.28
N ALA A 143 -3.55 2.89 -9.07
CA ALA A 143 -2.83 1.72 -9.51
C ALA A 143 -1.32 2.01 -9.43
N GLN A 144 -0.57 0.99 -9.07
CA GLN A 144 0.88 1.01 -9.00
C GLN A 144 1.42 -0.21 -9.76
N LEU A 145 2.49 0.00 -10.50
CA LEU A 145 3.24 -1.04 -11.20
C LEU A 145 4.71 -0.88 -10.83
N GLY A 146 5.28 -1.93 -10.27
CA GLY A 146 6.70 -2.04 -10.00
C GLY A 146 7.34 -3.12 -10.85
N THR A 147 8.50 -2.87 -11.42
CA THR A 147 9.31 -3.88 -12.09
C THR A 147 10.73 -3.81 -11.59
N GLY A 148 11.37 -4.95 -11.41
CA GLY A 148 12.73 -4.96 -10.89
C GLY A 148 13.55 -6.11 -11.45
N VAL A 149 14.87 -5.88 -11.49
CA VAL A 149 15.87 -6.87 -11.84
C VAL A 149 16.89 -6.94 -10.72
N VAL A 150 17.28 -8.15 -10.36
CA VAL A 150 18.33 -8.43 -9.37
C VAL A 150 19.39 -9.29 -10.03
N LEU A 151 20.64 -8.91 -9.88
CA LEU A 151 21.80 -9.69 -10.30
C LEU A 151 22.67 -9.96 -9.08
N GLY A 152 23.01 -11.21 -8.88
CA GLY A 152 23.98 -11.65 -7.89
C GLY A 152 25.03 -12.53 -8.54
N TYR A 153 26.29 -12.33 -8.19
CA TYR A 153 27.37 -13.18 -8.63
C TYR A 153 28.36 -13.36 -7.49
N THR A 154 28.65 -14.60 -7.19
CA THR A 154 29.65 -14.97 -6.16
C THR A 154 30.75 -15.82 -6.79
N TYR A 155 31.98 -15.43 -6.56
CA TYR A 155 33.15 -16.18 -7.00
C TYR A 155 33.85 -16.84 -5.82
N ASN A 156 33.96 -18.16 -5.90
CA ASN A 156 34.63 -19.03 -4.92
C ASN A 156 34.18 -18.79 -3.47
N SER A 157 32.94 -18.33 -3.29
CA SER A 157 32.38 -17.89 -1.98
C SER A 157 33.19 -16.79 -1.27
N ILE A 158 34.17 -16.19 -1.96
CA ILE A 158 35.08 -15.16 -1.44
C ILE A 158 34.62 -13.76 -1.85
N TYR A 159 34.27 -13.59 -3.12
CA TYR A 159 33.88 -12.30 -3.68
C TYR A 159 32.41 -12.32 -4.10
N ASP A 160 31.66 -11.36 -3.61
CA ASP A 160 30.26 -11.16 -3.95
C ASP A 160 30.09 -9.85 -4.73
N PHE A 161 29.30 -9.91 -5.79
CA PHE A 161 28.83 -8.74 -6.55
C PHE A 161 27.32 -8.81 -6.63
N TYR A 162 26.64 -7.72 -6.37
CA TYR A 162 25.20 -7.65 -6.56
C TYR A 162 24.79 -6.31 -7.17
N GLY A 163 23.75 -6.35 -7.95
CA GLY A 163 23.13 -5.19 -8.55
C GLY A 163 21.62 -5.33 -8.52
N THR A 164 20.93 -4.23 -8.29
CA THR A 164 19.47 -4.16 -8.38
C THR A 164 19.06 -2.94 -9.17
N PHE A 165 18.06 -3.09 -9.99
CA PHE A 165 17.37 -1.99 -10.65
C PHE A 165 15.87 -2.17 -10.44
N LYS A 166 15.18 -1.10 -10.08
CA LYS A 166 13.74 -1.07 -9.87
C LYS A 166 13.15 0.14 -10.58
N SER A 167 12.03 -0.05 -11.24
CA SER A 167 11.25 1.01 -11.86
C SER A 167 9.81 0.91 -11.40
N ASP A 168 9.34 1.94 -10.70
CA ASP A 168 8.00 2.00 -10.12
C ASP A 168 7.19 3.10 -10.79
N ALA A 169 5.96 2.79 -11.18
CA ALA A 169 4.99 3.73 -11.71
C ALA A 169 3.76 3.83 -10.80
N SER A 170 3.23 5.04 -10.66
CA SER A 170 1.99 5.28 -9.92
C SER A 170 1.01 6.11 -10.74
N SER A 171 -0.27 5.67 -10.78
CA SER A 171 -1.33 6.37 -11.50
C SER A 171 -1.70 7.71 -10.87
N VAL A 172 -1.35 7.93 -9.59
CA VAL A 172 -1.62 9.19 -8.88
C VAL A 172 -0.64 10.30 -9.26
N LEU A 173 0.43 9.98 -9.96
CA LEU A 173 1.41 10.96 -10.43
C LEU A 173 1.07 11.49 -11.83
N PRO A 174 1.44 12.73 -12.16
CA PRO A 174 1.36 13.27 -13.51
C PRO A 174 2.08 12.37 -14.52
N LYS A 175 1.59 12.34 -15.76
CA LYS A 175 2.11 11.43 -16.81
C LYS A 175 3.61 11.52 -17.01
N GLU A 176 4.16 12.73 -16.93
CA GLU A 176 5.59 13.03 -17.15
C GLU A 176 6.49 12.57 -15.99
N LYS A 177 5.92 12.40 -14.78
CA LYS A 177 6.64 12.02 -13.55
C LYS A 177 6.16 10.71 -12.97
N ARG A 178 5.46 9.91 -13.76
CA ARG A 178 4.81 8.68 -13.27
C ARG A 178 5.81 7.58 -12.93
N TRP A 179 6.92 7.52 -13.64
CA TRP A 179 7.95 6.51 -13.45
C TRP A 179 9.09 7.01 -12.57
N ASN A 180 9.48 6.21 -11.61
CA ASN A 180 10.58 6.47 -10.71
C ASN A 180 11.53 5.28 -10.71
N ASN A 181 12.79 5.55 -10.96
CA ASN A 181 13.83 4.55 -11.05
C ASN A 181 14.70 4.57 -9.79
N ALA A 182 15.03 3.39 -9.31
CA ALA A 182 15.94 3.15 -8.21
C ALA A 182 16.96 2.09 -8.61
N TRP A 183 18.18 2.20 -8.14
CA TRP A 183 19.21 1.19 -8.38
C TRP A 183 20.17 1.15 -7.22
N ALA A 184 20.74 -0.03 -7.01
CA ALA A 184 21.81 -0.21 -6.04
C ALA A 184 22.78 -1.26 -6.56
N MET A 185 24.04 -1.11 -6.22
CA MET A 185 25.06 -2.11 -6.46
C MET A 185 25.96 -2.23 -5.23
N GLY A 186 26.57 -3.38 -5.07
CA GLY A 186 27.47 -3.61 -3.96
C GLY A 186 28.41 -4.76 -4.21
N ILE A 187 29.43 -4.78 -3.39
CA ILE A 187 30.49 -5.79 -3.37
C ILE A 187 30.63 -6.36 -1.97
N GLY A 188 31.02 -7.61 -1.91
CA GLY A 188 31.38 -8.30 -0.67
C GLY A 188 32.70 -9.01 -0.79
N TRP A 189 33.41 -9.12 0.31
CA TRP A 189 34.65 -9.86 0.43
C TRP A 189 34.67 -10.66 1.72
N SER A 190 34.87 -11.97 1.59
CA SER A 190 34.86 -12.94 2.69
C SER A 190 36.22 -13.59 2.85
N PRO A 191 37.21 -12.94 3.53
CA PRO A 191 38.55 -13.46 3.63
C PRO A 191 38.68 -14.78 4.40
N THR A 192 37.73 -15.09 5.28
CA THR A 192 37.71 -16.39 5.98
C THR A 192 37.47 -17.60 5.04
N ASN A 193 37.03 -17.36 3.80
CA ASN A 193 36.83 -18.44 2.83
C ASN A 193 38.08 -18.76 2.00
N TYR A 194 39.19 -18.07 2.23
CA TYR A 194 40.46 -18.52 1.68
C TYR A 194 40.98 -19.76 2.42
N SER A 195 41.62 -20.68 1.72
CA SER A 195 42.12 -21.94 2.24
C SER A 195 43.09 -21.75 3.46
N TRP A 196 43.88 -20.70 3.47
CA TRP A 196 44.83 -20.40 4.54
C TRP A 196 44.18 -19.83 5.84
N LEU A 197 42.90 -19.37 5.74
CA LEU A 197 42.16 -18.81 6.89
C LEU A 197 40.96 -19.64 7.29
N HIS A 198 40.52 -20.54 6.44
CA HIS A 198 39.29 -21.35 6.59
C HIS A 198 39.26 -22.18 7.88
N ASP A 199 40.40 -22.71 8.31
CA ASP A 199 40.52 -23.58 9.49
C ASP A 199 40.87 -22.82 10.79
N ASN A 200 40.78 -21.49 10.80
CA ASN A 200 41.06 -20.70 11.96
C ASN A 200 39.98 -20.89 13.03
N LYS A 201 40.39 -21.40 14.22
CA LYS A 201 39.46 -21.69 15.33
C LYS A 201 38.95 -20.44 16.05
N VAL A 202 39.62 -19.30 15.89
CA VAL A 202 39.26 -18.04 16.55
C VAL A 202 38.42 -17.16 15.62
N LEU A 203 38.82 -17.07 14.36
CA LEU A 203 38.14 -16.24 13.37
C LEU A 203 37.33 -17.15 12.39
N THR A 204 36.11 -17.48 12.74
CA THR A 204 35.25 -18.40 11.97
C THR A 204 34.55 -17.70 10.83
N MET A 205 34.26 -16.41 10.90
CA MET A 205 33.62 -15.63 9.85
C MET A 205 34.09 -14.16 9.90
N LEU A 206 34.55 -13.69 8.75
CA LEU A 206 34.82 -12.27 8.51
C LEU A 206 34.34 -11.93 7.11
N LYS A 207 33.43 -10.96 6.99
CA LYS A 207 32.90 -10.49 5.72
C LYS A 207 32.81 -8.98 5.70
N PHE A 208 33.41 -8.36 4.71
CA PHE A 208 33.27 -6.93 4.42
C PHE A 208 32.23 -6.74 3.31
N LYS A 209 31.41 -5.70 3.43
CA LYS A 209 30.43 -5.34 2.42
C LYS A 209 30.43 -3.83 2.23
N ALA A 210 30.33 -3.40 0.98
CA ALA A 210 30.11 -2.01 0.62
C ALA A 210 29.00 -1.94 -0.43
N SER A 211 28.12 -0.96 -0.32
CA SER A 211 27.05 -0.76 -1.29
C SER A 211 26.77 0.72 -1.50
N TYR A 212 26.32 1.03 -2.70
CA TYR A 212 25.89 2.37 -3.08
C TYR A 212 24.65 2.26 -3.99
N GLY A 213 23.74 3.23 -3.85
CA GLY A 213 22.53 3.22 -4.67
C GLY A 213 21.68 4.47 -4.45
N ILE A 214 20.66 4.60 -5.29
CA ILE A 214 19.64 5.63 -5.23
C ILE A 214 18.30 4.96 -5.04
N THR A 215 17.54 5.41 -4.05
CA THR A 215 16.19 4.93 -3.79
C THR A 215 15.17 6.04 -4.07
N ALA A 216 14.06 5.67 -4.70
CA ALA A 216 12.91 6.54 -4.84
C ALA A 216 11.87 6.17 -3.79
N ASN A 217 11.30 7.16 -3.11
CA ASN A 217 10.23 6.97 -2.15
C ASN A 217 8.92 7.57 -2.69
N LEU A 218 7.94 6.73 -2.96
CA LEU A 218 6.59 7.14 -3.38
C LEU A 218 5.59 7.18 -2.22
N ASN A 219 6.02 6.86 -1.00
CA ASN A 219 5.16 6.89 0.18
C ASN A 219 4.77 8.35 0.51
N GLY A 220 3.49 8.58 0.73
CA GLY A 220 2.96 9.90 1.06
C GLY A 220 2.50 10.75 -0.13
N VAL A 221 2.59 10.22 -1.35
CA VAL A 221 1.97 10.88 -2.52
C VAL A 221 0.50 10.47 -2.58
N SER A 222 -0.41 11.43 -2.33
CA SER A 222 -1.85 11.23 -2.45
C SER A 222 -2.39 11.89 -3.73
N ILE A 223 -3.58 11.45 -4.18
CA ILE A 223 -4.28 12.05 -5.32
C ILE A 223 -4.51 13.54 -5.10
N SER A 224 -4.78 13.96 -3.88
CA SER A 224 -4.97 15.37 -3.52
C SER A 224 -3.73 16.25 -3.72
N ASN A 225 -2.53 15.67 -3.73
CA ASN A 225 -1.28 16.40 -3.95
C ASN A 225 -0.97 16.62 -5.44
N THR A 226 -1.67 15.91 -6.34
CA THR A 226 -1.41 15.96 -7.79
C THR A 226 -2.44 16.76 -8.56
N VAL A 227 -3.61 16.96 -7.99
CA VAL A 227 -4.64 17.86 -8.52
C VAL A 227 -4.47 19.21 -7.82
N GLY A 228 -3.89 20.18 -8.51
CA GLY A 228 -3.79 21.54 -7.99
C GLY A 228 -5.18 22.03 -7.55
N SER A 229 -5.32 22.46 -6.30
CA SER A 229 -6.54 23.11 -5.86
C SER A 229 -6.63 24.45 -6.58
N PHE A 230 -7.52 24.56 -7.55
CA PHE A 230 -7.91 25.86 -8.07
C PHE A 230 -8.65 26.61 -6.95
N ARG A 231 -8.06 27.68 -6.48
CA ARG A 231 -8.72 28.68 -5.62
C ARG A 231 -9.44 29.69 -6.51
#